data_cb45094cc8294660eca7661a498c84b7
#
_entry.id   cb45094cc8294660eca7661a498c84b7
#
_cell.length_a   1.000
_cell.length_b   1.000
_cell.length_c   1.000
_cell.angle_alpha   90.00
_cell.angle_beta   90.00
_cell.angle_gamma   90.00
#
_symmetry.space_group_name_H-M   'P 1'
#
loop_
_entity.id
_entity.type
_entity.pdbx_description
1 polymer ?
#
loop_
_entity_poly.entity_id
_entity_poly.type
_entity_poly.pdbx_seq_one_letter_code
_entity_poly.pdbx_strand_id
1 'polypeptide(L)'
;LLTVFTGVLWVLDVFIWAPKRRAAAQDELTAFDRDNADSLRRGEQTVVATRNAIVQASTDRPKWLEYTAGFFPVIFFIFILRSFLFEPFRIPSGSMMPTLETGDMILVNKYQYGLRLPVLNTKILPIGEPERGDVVVFRYPPNENIDYIKRVIGLPGDKIEYINKKLSINGKPVPIGEIGEYYDEAKMQSLEEFLEKLDKTEHHLLINPRAPSSVYPLSTHTDPKACDYVPGGLVCTVPKDKYFVMGDNRDNSEDSRYWGFVPEANLVGKATAIWMSFEKQEGQWPTGVRLSRIGGIH
;
A
#
# COMPACT_ATOMS: atom_id res chain seq x y z
N LEU A 1 -5.35 13.25 11.86
CA LEU A 1 -5.31 14.43 12.77
C LEU A 1 -4.64 15.63 12.11
N LEU A 2 -3.42 15.52 11.57
CA LEU A 2 -2.70 16.64 10.96
C LEU A 2 -3.48 17.30 9.82
N THR A 3 -4.04 16.51 8.90
CA THR A 3 -4.86 16.99 7.77
C THR A 3 -6.09 17.77 8.24
N VAL A 4 -6.78 17.27 9.27
CA VAL A 4 -7.95 17.95 9.83
C VAL A 4 -7.54 19.27 10.49
N PHE A 5 -6.49 19.26 11.29
CA PHE A 5 -5.98 20.46 11.96
C PHE A 5 -5.58 21.56 10.97
N THR A 6 -4.73 21.22 10.00
CA THR A 6 -4.28 22.17 8.97
C THR A 6 -5.45 22.62 8.07
N GLY A 7 -6.41 21.74 7.79
CA GLY A 7 -7.62 22.05 7.05
C GLY A 7 -8.53 23.05 7.76
N VAL A 8 -8.75 22.88 9.05
CA VAL A 8 -9.53 23.86 9.86
C VAL A 8 -8.86 25.23 9.82
N LEU A 9 -7.54 25.29 10.05
CA LEU A 9 -6.79 26.55 9.97
C LEU A 9 -6.87 27.18 8.58
N TRP A 10 -6.79 26.38 7.52
CA TRP A 10 -6.90 26.84 6.13
C TRP A 10 -8.29 27.43 5.86
N VAL A 11 -9.37 26.77 6.29
CA VAL A 11 -10.75 27.26 6.16
C VAL A 11 -10.94 28.57 6.93
N LEU A 12 -10.44 28.64 8.18
CA LEU A 12 -10.50 29.85 8.98
C LEU A 12 -9.73 31.02 8.33
N ASP A 13 -8.56 30.70 7.74
CA ASP A 13 -7.80 31.74 7.02
C ASP A 13 -8.55 32.25 5.79
N VAL A 14 -8.99 31.33 4.93
CA VAL A 14 -9.64 31.71 3.65
C VAL A 14 -10.94 32.47 3.86
N PHE A 15 -11.78 32.04 4.82
CA PHE A 15 -13.12 32.59 4.97
C PHE A 15 -13.26 33.65 6.05
N ILE A 16 -12.35 33.74 7.02
CA ILE A 16 -12.47 34.67 8.14
C ILE A 16 -11.29 35.64 8.23
N TRP A 17 -10.05 35.14 8.28
CA TRP A 17 -8.89 35.97 8.56
C TRP A 17 -8.38 36.73 7.34
N ALA A 18 -8.30 36.10 6.17
CA ALA A 18 -7.87 36.77 4.96
C ALA A 18 -8.84 37.90 4.51
N PRO A 19 -10.18 37.69 4.52
CA PRO A 19 -11.10 38.81 4.25
C PRO A 19 -10.96 39.98 5.23
N LYS A 20 -10.79 39.72 6.53
CA LYS A 20 -10.56 40.76 7.54
C LYS A 20 -9.27 41.51 7.30
N ARG A 21 -8.16 40.82 7.00
CA ARG A 21 -6.87 41.46 6.66
C ARG A 21 -7.00 42.33 5.42
N ARG A 22 -7.68 41.87 4.37
CA ARG A 22 -7.91 42.61 3.13
C ARG A 22 -8.77 43.85 3.37
N ALA A 23 -9.82 43.76 4.16
CA ALA A 23 -10.69 44.88 4.50
C ALA A 23 -9.91 45.98 5.26
N ALA A 24 -9.16 45.60 6.31
CA ALA A 24 -8.34 46.50 7.06
C ALA A 24 -7.29 47.24 6.18
N ALA A 25 -6.63 46.51 5.27
CA ALA A 25 -5.67 47.08 4.35
C ALA A 25 -6.33 48.01 3.30
N GLN A 26 -7.56 47.72 2.87
CA GLN A 26 -8.31 48.59 1.96
C GLN A 26 -8.65 49.91 2.63
N ASP A 27 -9.02 49.87 3.92
CA ASP A 27 -9.27 51.08 4.70
C ASP A 27 -8.00 51.94 4.85
N GLU A 28 -6.86 51.27 5.17
CA GLU A 28 -5.55 51.92 5.27
C GLU A 28 -5.09 52.52 3.92
N LEU A 29 -5.24 51.78 2.82
CA LEU A 29 -4.94 52.23 1.47
C LEU A 29 -5.78 53.44 1.09
N THR A 30 -7.08 53.42 1.41
CA THR A 30 -7.98 54.53 1.09
C THR A 30 -7.61 55.81 1.86
N ALA A 31 -7.23 55.66 3.12
CA ALA A 31 -6.72 56.76 3.93
C ALA A 31 -5.39 57.30 3.36
N PHE A 32 -4.43 56.40 3.08
CA PHE A 32 -3.14 56.75 2.51
C PHE A 32 -3.25 57.45 1.15
N ASP A 33 -4.09 56.93 0.24
CA ASP A 33 -4.31 57.51 -1.09
C ASP A 33 -4.95 58.89 -1.01
N ARG A 34 -5.84 59.13 -0.01
CA ARG A 34 -6.44 60.48 0.24
C ARG A 34 -5.38 61.45 0.72
N ASP A 35 -4.57 61.06 1.70
CA ASP A 35 -3.59 61.96 2.33
C ASP A 35 -2.40 62.27 1.41
N ASN A 36 -2.10 61.41 0.43
CA ASN A 36 -0.97 61.56 -0.48
C ASN A 36 -1.38 61.74 -1.95
N ALA A 37 -2.61 62.20 -2.21
CA ALA A 37 -3.17 62.27 -3.56
C ALA A 37 -2.30 63.09 -4.55
N ASP A 38 -1.73 64.21 -4.12
CA ASP A 38 -0.90 65.06 -4.96
C ASP A 38 0.48 64.48 -5.25
N SER A 39 1.09 63.80 -4.27
CA SER A 39 2.38 63.12 -4.42
C SER A 39 2.25 61.87 -5.31
N LEU A 40 1.13 61.13 -5.21
CA LEU A 40 0.80 60.03 -6.10
C LEU A 40 0.61 60.50 -7.55
N ARG A 41 -0.07 61.63 -7.77
CA ARG A 41 -0.22 62.24 -9.11
C ARG A 41 1.13 62.64 -9.71
N ARG A 42 2.07 63.12 -8.88
CA ARG A 42 3.44 63.45 -9.30
C ARG A 42 4.34 62.25 -9.50
N GLY A 43 3.90 61.05 -9.11
CA GLY A 43 4.67 59.83 -9.26
C GLY A 43 5.88 59.72 -8.32
N GLU A 44 5.81 60.32 -7.12
CA GLU A 44 6.89 60.28 -6.14
C GLU A 44 7.19 58.82 -5.73
N GLN A 45 8.39 58.34 -6.07
CA GLN A 45 8.78 56.94 -5.93
C GLN A 45 8.63 56.40 -4.49
N THR A 46 8.94 57.23 -3.48
CA THR A 46 8.82 56.88 -2.06
C THR A 46 7.36 56.61 -1.65
N VAL A 47 6.42 57.46 -2.13
CA VAL A 47 5.00 57.31 -1.84
C VAL A 47 4.42 56.09 -2.56
N VAL A 48 4.82 55.87 -3.81
CA VAL A 48 4.43 54.66 -4.57
C VAL A 48 4.97 53.38 -3.91
N ALA A 49 6.22 53.39 -3.44
CA ALA A 49 6.82 52.28 -2.73
C ALA A 49 6.08 51.97 -1.41
N THR A 50 5.72 52.98 -0.63
CA THR A 50 4.94 52.82 0.62
C THR A 50 3.55 52.26 0.33
N ARG A 51 2.87 52.77 -0.70
CA ARG A 51 1.58 52.23 -1.14
C ARG A 51 1.67 50.75 -1.51
N ASN A 52 2.69 50.34 -2.26
CA ASN A 52 2.92 48.95 -2.63
C ASN A 52 3.25 48.08 -1.41
N ALA A 53 3.95 48.61 -0.41
CA ALA A 53 4.22 47.93 0.84
C ALA A 53 2.93 47.64 1.64
N ILE A 54 1.99 48.60 1.69
CA ILE A 54 0.67 48.40 2.32
C ILE A 54 -0.12 47.30 1.58
N VAL A 55 -0.12 47.32 0.25
CA VAL A 55 -0.76 46.28 -0.57
C VAL A 55 -0.14 44.90 -0.27
N GLN A 56 1.20 44.84 -0.21
CA GLN A 56 1.91 43.59 0.05
C GLN A 56 1.64 43.07 1.46
N ALA A 57 1.65 43.93 2.47
CA ALA A 57 1.34 43.57 3.85
C ALA A 57 -0.09 43.00 4.00
N SER A 58 -1.03 43.46 3.16
CA SER A 58 -2.41 42.93 3.17
C SER A 58 -2.53 41.50 2.65
N THR A 59 -1.62 41.07 1.78
CA THR A 59 -1.60 39.72 1.20
C THR A 59 -0.75 38.76 2.02
N ASP A 60 0.18 39.30 2.80
CA ASP A 60 1.10 38.48 3.59
C ASP A 60 0.35 37.77 4.73
N ARG A 61 0.60 36.47 4.80
CA ARG A 61 0.13 35.63 5.92
C ARG A 61 1.10 35.71 7.08
N PRO A 62 0.61 35.70 8.33
CA PRO A 62 1.49 35.49 9.47
C PRO A 62 2.29 34.20 9.27
N LYS A 63 3.59 34.18 9.56
CA LYS A 63 4.50 33.05 9.31
C LYS A 63 3.99 31.73 9.89
N TRP A 64 3.44 31.76 11.10
CA TRP A 64 2.87 30.56 11.72
C TRP A 64 1.70 29.97 10.91
N LEU A 65 0.89 30.82 10.28
CA LEU A 65 -0.24 30.41 9.45
C LEU A 65 0.21 29.93 8.08
N GLU A 66 1.27 30.51 7.54
CA GLU A 66 1.92 30.06 6.31
C GLU A 66 2.47 28.63 6.47
N TYR A 67 3.17 28.36 7.58
CA TYR A 67 3.73 27.04 7.88
C TYR A 67 2.71 25.99 8.36
N THR A 68 1.48 26.39 8.68
CA THR A 68 0.41 25.46 9.09
C THR A 68 -0.66 25.33 8.02
N ALA A 69 -1.47 26.34 7.83
CA ALA A 69 -2.56 26.35 6.86
C ALA A 69 -2.06 26.35 5.39
N GLY A 70 -0.89 26.95 5.12
CA GLY A 70 -0.30 26.99 3.78
C GLY A 70 0.04 25.60 3.21
N PHE A 71 0.43 24.66 4.06
CA PHE A 71 0.72 23.29 3.65
C PHE A 71 -0.51 22.38 3.50
N PHE A 72 -1.69 22.83 3.92
CA PHE A 72 -2.92 22.02 3.84
C PHE A 72 -3.18 21.43 2.46
N PRO A 73 -3.09 22.16 1.32
CA PRO A 73 -3.37 21.60 0.01
C PRO A 73 -2.44 20.41 -0.33
N VAL A 74 -1.17 20.50 0.03
CA VAL A 74 -0.18 19.45 -0.20
C VAL A 74 -0.46 18.24 0.71
N ILE A 75 -0.69 18.48 2.00
CA ILE A 75 -1.03 17.45 2.97
C ILE A 75 -2.33 16.75 2.58
N PHE A 76 -3.34 17.50 2.13
CA PHE A 76 -4.61 16.97 1.68
C PHE A 76 -4.46 16.12 0.41
N PHE A 77 -3.66 16.59 -0.55
CA PHE A 77 -3.36 15.81 -1.75
C PHE A 77 -2.67 14.47 -1.43
N ILE A 78 -1.64 14.50 -0.58
CA ILE A 78 -0.95 13.28 -0.11
C ILE A 78 -1.92 12.38 0.65
N PHE A 79 -2.80 12.95 1.47
CA PHE A 79 -3.83 12.19 2.19
C PHE A 79 -4.77 11.46 1.23
N ILE A 80 -5.26 12.13 0.18
CA ILE A 80 -6.12 11.52 -0.84
C ILE A 80 -5.38 10.42 -1.59
N LEU A 81 -4.15 10.68 -2.05
CA LEU A 81 -3.33 9.68 -2.74
C LEU A 81 -3.16 8.41 -1.88
N ARG A 82 -2.72 8.57 -0.64
CA ARG A 82 -2.45 7.45 0.27
C ARG A 82 -3.73 6.73 0.73
N SER A 83 -4.83 7.47 0.89
CA SER A 83 -6.08 6.87 1.37
C SER A 83 -6.80 6.05 0.31
N PHE A 84 -6.75 6.48 -0.95
CA PHE A 84 -7.60 5.92 -2.00
C PHE A 84 -6.83 5.27 -3.15
N LEU A 85 -5.61 5.72 -3.45
CA LEU A 85 -4.92 5.30 -4.66
C LEU A 85 -3.78 4.33 -4.36
N PHE A 86 -2.73 4.81 -3.72
CA PHE A 86 -1.50 4.03 -3.54
C PHE A 86 -0.98 4.12 -2.11
N GLU A 87 -0.53 2.99 -1.60
CA GLU A 87 0.13 2.92 -0.29
C GLU A 87 1.46 2.19 -0.41
N PRO A 88 2.57 2.82 0.05
CA PRO A 88 3.86 2.15 0.10
C PRO A 88 3.91 1.19 1.29
N PHE A 89 4.34 -0.04 1.03
CA PHE A 89 4.61 -1.06 2.05
C PHE A 89 6.05 -1.50 1.97
N ARG A 90 6.59 -1.94 3.10
CA ARG A 90 7.91 -2.53 3.18
C ARG A 90 7.78 -4.03 3.43
N ILE A 91 8.57 -4.80 2.71
CA ILE A 91 8.61 -6.27 2.86
C ILE A 91 9.54 -6.63 4.03
N PRO A 92 8.98 -7.20 5.11
CA PRO A 92 9.77 -7.54 6.30
C PRO A 92 10.34 -8.95 6.27
N SER A 93 9.81 -9.86 5.46
CA SER A 93 10.11 -11.29 5.49
C SER A 93 10.32 -11.89 4.09
N GLY A 94 10.98 -13.05 4.04
CA GLY A 94 11.24 -13.77 2.79
C GLY A 94 10.12 -14.71 2.33
N SER A 95 8.88 -14.57 2.81
CA SER A 95 7.79 -15.51 2.47
C SER A 95 7.33 -15.44 1.01
N MET A 96 7.66 -14.36 0.30
CA MET A 96 7.36 -14.13 -1.11
C MET A 96 8.59 -14.20 -2.02
N MET A 97 9.72 -14.68 -1.51
CA MET A 97 10.91 -14.93 -2.35
C MET A 97 10.63 -16.00 -3.41
N PRO A 98 11.15 -15.84 -4.62
CA PRO A 98 12.10 -14.83 -5.07
C PRO A 98 11.39 -13.54 -5.57
N THR A 99 10.07 -13.54 -5.70
CA THR A 99 9.29 -12.40 -6.23
C THR A 99 9.53 -11.13 -5.42
N LEU A 100 9.42 -11.21 -4.09
CA LEU A 100 9.68 -10.11 -3.16
C LEU A 100 10.69 -10.54 -2.10
N GLU A 101 11.70 -9.71 -1.90
CA GLU A 101 12.74 -9.93 -0.90
C GLU A 101 12.63 -8.99 0.29
N THR A 102 13.19 -9.42 1.42
CA THR A 102 13.29 -8.55 2.60
C THR A 102 14.01 -7.24 2.26
N GLY A 103 13.37 -6.10 2.59
CA GLY A 103 13.88 -4.77 2.28
C GLY A 103 13.32 -4.14 1.01
N ASP A 104 12.54 -4.88 0.21
CA ASP A 104 11.79 -4.29 -0.89
C ASP A 104 10.72 -3.33 -0.38
N MET A 105 10.59 -2.20 -1.05
CA MET A 105 9.53 -1.21 -0.86
C MET A 105 8.56 -1.31 -2.03
N ILE A 106 7.37 -1.78 -1.77
CA ILE A 106 6.36 -2.00 -2.81
C ILE A 106 5.32 -0.88 -2.84
N LEU A 107 4.71 -0.70 -3.99
CA LEU A 107 3.56 0.17 -4.18
C LEU A 107 2.30 -0.68 -4.33
N VAL A 108 1.35 -0.47 -3.42
CA VAL A 108 0.08 -1.18 -3.40
C VAL A 108 -1.01 -0.31 -3.98
N ASN A 109 -1.67 -0.80 -5.02
CA ASN A 109 -2.83 -0.18 -5.63
C ASN A 109 -4.09 -0.54 -4.83
N LYS A 110 -4.65 0.44 -4.13
CA LYS A 110 -5.82 0.25 -3.24
C LYS A 110 -7.15 0.25 -3.99
N TYR A 111 -7.25 0.97 -5.10
CA TYR A 111 -8.49 1.06 -5.86
C TYR A 111 -8.77 -0.15 -6.75
N GLN A 112 -7.77 -1.02 -6.97
CA GLN A 112 -7.89 -2.17 -7.87
C GLN A 112 -9.11 -3.04 -7.55
N TYR A 113 -9.38 -3.26 -6.26
CA TYR A 113 -10.49 -4.11 -5.80
C TYR A 113 -11.68 -3.31 -5.26
N GLY A 114 -11.72 -2.00 -5.59
CA GLY A 114 -12.78 -1.09 -5.20
C GLY A 114 -12.34 0.00 -4.22
N LEU A 115 -13.01 1.14 -4.29
CA LEU A 115 -12.75 2.24 -3.37
C LEU A 115 -13.37 1.93 -2.00
N ARG A 116 -12.55 2.10 -0.96
CA ARG A 116 -12.96 1.91 0.44
C ARG A 116 -12.79 3.21 1.22
N LEU A 117 -13.72 3.47 2.13
CA LEU A 117 -13.60 4.62 3.03
C LEU A 117 -12.38 4.46 3.96
N PRO A 118 -11.55 5.49 4.10
CA PRO A 118 -10.48 5.50 5.09
C PRO A 118 -11.06 5.25 6.48
N VAL A 119 -10.34 4.53 7.34
CA VAL A 119 -10.71 4.19 8.71
C VAL A 119 -11.83 3.14 8.82
N LEU A 120 -12.97 3.33 8.15
CA LEU A 120 -14.11 2.41 8.22
C LEU A 120 -13.94 1.17 7.32
N ASN A 121 -13.05 1.24 6.34
CA ASN A 121 -12.79 0.18 5.36
C ASN A 121 -14.03 -0.33 4.60
N THR A 122 -15.13 0.42 4.63
CA THR A 122 -16.36 0.08 3.91
C THR A 122 -16.17 0.32 2.42
N LYS A 123 -16.44 -0.68 1.59
CA LYS A 123 -16.37 -0.59 0.13
C LYS A 123 -17.54 0.27 -0.38
N ILE A 124 -17.21 1.42 -0.98
CA ILE A 124 -18.19 2.37 -1.53
C ILE A 124 -18.40 2.22 -3.02
N LEU A 125 -17.38 1.78 -3.75
CA LEU A 125 -17.45 1.58 -5.19
C LEU A 125 -16.70 0.29 -5.55
N PRO A 126 -17.37 -0.75 -6.10
CA PRO A 126 -16.71 -1.91 -6.67
C PRO A 126 -16.05 -1.52 -8.00
N ILE A 127 -14.77 -1.88 -8.20
CA ILE A 127 -14.02 -1.59 -9.44
C ILE A 127 -13.58 -2.89 -10.09
N GLY A 128 -12.99 -3.81 -9.32
CA GLY A 128 -12.52 -5.10 -9.78
C GLY A 128 -12.53 -6.13 -8.66
N GLU A 129 -12.14 -7.34 -9.00
CA GLU A 129 -11.97 -8.47 -8.08
C GLU A 129 -10.55 -9.02 -8.21
N PRO A 130 -9.98 -9.64 -7.17
CA PRO A 130 -8.72 -10.35 -7.28
C PRO A 130 -8.75 -11.43 -8.35
N GLU A 131 -7.72 -11.46 -9.17
CA GLU A 131 -7.49 -12.51 -10.14
C GLU A 131 -6.46 -13.51 -9.60
N ARG A 132 -6.51 -14.75 -10.11
CA ARG A 132 -5.51 -15.76 -9.76
C ARG A 132 -4.12 -15.31 -10.25
N GLY A 133 -3.14 -15.41 -9.36
CA GLY A 133 -1.79 -14.93 -9.62
C GLY A 133 -1.52 -13.51 -9.07
N ASP A 134 -2.55 -12.74 -8.70
CA ASP A 134 -2.36 -11.43 -8.09
C ASP A 134 -1.58 -11.53 -6.77
N VAL A 135 -0.58 -10.68 -6.59
CA VAL A 135 0.08 -10.49 -5.29
C VAL A 135 -0.71 -9.44 -4.51
N VAL A 136 -1.30 -9.84 -3.40
CA VAL A 136 -2.22 -9.00 -2.62
C VAL A 136 -1.69 -8.71 -1.23
N VAL A 137 -1.91 -7.47 -0.78
CA VAL A 137 -1.76 -7.08 0.62
C VAL A 137 -3.13 -7.15 1.27
N PHE A 138 -3.19 -7.74 2.45
CA PHE A 138 -4.44 -7.93 3.20
C PHE A 138 -4.17 -7.94 4.70
N ARG A 139 -5.19 -7.63 5.48
CA ARG A 139 -5.17 -7.77 6.94
C ARG A 139 -5.21 -9.24 7.31
N TYR A 140 -4.25 -9.66 8.13
CA TYR A 140 -4.11 -11.04 8.56
C TYR A 140 -5.36 -11.49 9.34
N PRO A 141 -6.13 -12.49 8.86
CA PRO A 141 -7.43 -12.82 9.45
C PRO A 141 -7.41 -13.17 10.94
N PRO A 142 -6.38 -13.86 11.48
CA PRO A 142 -6.27 -14.09 12.91
C PRO A 142 -5.93 -12.84 13.74
N ASN A 143 -5.34 -11.81 13.13
CA ASN A 143 -5.01 -10.54 13.79
C ASN A 143 -5.00 -9.39 12.77
N GLU A 144 -6.12 -8.73 12.60
CA GLU A 144 -6.32 -7.67 11.59
C GLU A 144 -5.50 -6.39 11.80
N ASN A 145 -4.71 -6.32 12.86
CA ASN A 145 -3.75 -5.21 13.07
C ASN A 145 -2.42 -5.43 12.30
N ILE A 146 -2.24 -6.59 11.67
CA ILE A 146 -1.04 -6.96 10.93
C ILE A 146 -1.40 -7.15 9.46
N ASP A 147 -0.62 -6.51 8.57
CA ASP A 147 -0.77 -6.70 7.14
C ASP A 147 0.15 -7.83 6.66
N TYR A 148 -0.40 -8.74 5.86
CA TYR A 148 0.31 -9.81 5.17
C TYR A 148 0.30 -9.55 3.67
N ILE A 149 1.29 -10.15 2.98
CA ILE A 149 1.38 -10.16 1.53
C ILE A 149 1.54 -11.61 1.04
N LYS A 150 0.68 -12.03 0.12
CA LYS A 150 0.69 -13.37 -0.49
C LYS A 150 0.14 -13.30 -1.91
N ARG A 151 0.31 -14.41 -2.64
CA ARG A 151 -0.26 -14.59 -3.98
C ARG A 151 -1.62 -15.27 -3.92
N VAL A 152 -2.59 -14.79 -4.69
CA VAL A 152 -3.91 -15.39 -4.82
C VAL A 152 -3.79 -16.67 -5.65
N ILE A 153 -4.17 -17.79 -5.04
CA ILE A 153 -4.15 -19.11 -5.67
C ILE A 153 -5.57 -19.59 -5.97
N GLY A 154 -6.49 -19.44 -5.01
CA GLY A 154 -7.87 -19.87 -5.14
C GLY A 154 -8.85 -18.72 -5.08
N LEU A 155 -9.81 -18.71 -6.00
CA LEU A 155 -10.93 -17.77 -6.09
C LEU A 155 -12.17 -18.39 -5.42
N PRO A 156 -13.19 -17.59 -5.07
CA PRO A 156 -14.45 -18.11 -4.50
C PRO A 156 -15.04 -19.26 -5.33
N GLY A 157 -15.30 -20.40 -4.68
CA GLY A 157 -15.81 -21.62 -5.30
C GLY A 157 -14.76 -22.60 -5.81
N ASP A 158 -13.49 -22.24 -5.87
CA ASP A 158 -12.43 -23.17 -6.31
C ASP A 158 -12.18 -24.28 -5.31
N LYS A 159 -11.90 -25.46 -5.84
CA LYS A 159 -11.34 -26.58 -5.09
C LYS A 159 -9.83 -26.57 -5.24
N ILE A 160 -9.12 -26.35 -4.13
CA ILE A 160 -7.67 -26.30 -4.04
C ILE A 160 -7.16 -27.59 -3.41
N GLU A 161 -6.25 -28.26 -4.08
CA GLU A 161 -5.57 -29.45 -3.56
C GLU A 161 -4.06 -29.19 -3.56
N TYR A 162 -3.45 -29.23 -2.38
CA TYR A 162 -2.00 -29.11 -2.22
C TYR A 162 -1.48 -30.34 -1.50
N ILE A 163 -0.99 -31.31 -2.26
CA ILE A 163 -0.58 -32.65 -1.77
C ILE A 163 0.84 -32.94 -2.25
N ASN A 164 1.72 -33.33 -1.33
CA ASN A 164 3.13 -33.57 -1.60
C ASN A 164 3.80 -32.46 -2.39
N LYS A 165 3.49 -31.19 -1.97
CA LYS A 165 3.99 -29.94 -2.57
C LYS A 165 3.53 -29.70 -4.01
N LYS A 166 2.56 -30.44 -4.51
CA LYS A 166 1.95 -30.25 -5.83
C LYS A 166 0.59 -29.60 -5.69
N LEU A 167 0.38 -28.54 -6.46
CA LEU A 167 -0.85 -27.77 -6.49
C LEU A 167 -1.75 -28.25 -7.62
N SER A 168 -3.03 -28.46 -7.31
CA SER A 168 -4.09 -28.68 -8.29
C SER A 168 -5.27 -27.75 -7.97
N ILE A 169 -5.92 -27.26 -9.00
CA ILE A 169 -7.07 -26.37 -8.89
C ILE A 169 -8.21 -26.93 -9.73
N ASN A 170 -9.36 -27.19 -9.10
CA ASN A 170 -10.55 -27.80 -9.72
C ASN A 170 -10.22 -29.12 -10.42
N GLY A 171 -9.38 -29.93 -9.79
CA GLY A 171 -8.94 -31.24 -10.29
C GLY A 171 -7.90 -31.18 -11.43
N LYS A 172 -7.43 -29.98 -11.81
CA LYS A 172 -6.38 -29.82 -12.83
C LYS A 172 -5.05 -29.50 -12.16
N PRO A 173 -3.99 -30.27 -12.41
CA PRO A 173 -2.65 -29.93 -11.92
C PRO A 173 -2.21 -28.56 -12.47
N VAL A 174 -1.64 -27.74 -11.60
CA VAL A 174 -1.03 -26.47 -12.01
C VAL A 174 0.32 -26.78 -12.66
N PRO A 175 0.58 -26.29 -13.88
CA PRO A 175 1.85 -26.50 -14.55
C PRO A 175 3.01 -25.86 -13.77
N ILE A 176 4.06 -26.64 -13.56
CA ILE A 176 5.27 -26.23 -12.87
C ILE A 176 6.49 -26.73 -13.66
N GLY A 177 7.44 -25.85 -13.95
CA GLY A 177 8.70 -26.15 -14.63
C GLY A 177 9.88 -25.86 -13.71
N GLU A 178 10.80 -26.81 -13.59
CA GLU A 178 12.04 -26.62 -12.82
C GLU A 178 12.96 -25.62 -13.56
N ILE A 179 13.51 -24.64 -12.83
CA ILE A 179 14.47 -23.65 -13.33
C ILE A 179 15.87 -24.01 -12.87
N GLY A 180 16.05 -24.34 -11.59
CA GLY A 180 17.33 -24.67 -11.02
C GLY A 180 17.38 -24.51 -9.51
N GLU A 181 18.58 -24.24 -9.01
CA GLU A 181 18.83 -24.04 -7.60
C GLU A 181 18.87 -22.54 -7.25
N TYR A 182 18.19 -22.16 -6.17
CA TYR A 182 18.23 -20.84 -5.57
C TYR A 182 18.96 -20.91 -4.23
N TYR A 183 20.00 -20.10 -4.05
CA TYR A 183 20.72 -20.04 -2.78
C TYR A 183 20.20 -18.88 -1.92
N ASP A 184 19.59 -19.21 -0.79
CA ASP A 184 19.16 -18.25 0.23
C ASP A 184 20.36 -17.91 1.13
N GLU A 185 21.01 -16.77 0.87
CA GLU A 185 22.18 -16.31 1.62
C GLU A 185 21.84 -16.03 3.11
N ALA A 186 20.65 -15.54 3.40
CA ALA A 186 20.25 -15.18 4.76
C ALA A 186 20.12 -16.43 5.65
N LYS A 187 19.70 -17.55 5.08
CA LYS A 187 19.52 -18.83 5.78
C LYS A 187 20.61 -19.85 5.45
N MET A 188 21.55 -19.50 4.56
CA MET A 188 22.63 -20.38 4.08
C MET A 188 22.10 -21.75 3.63
N GLN A 189 21.04 -21.75 2.81
CA GLN A 189 20.40 -22.98 2.31
C GLN A 189 20.10 -22.91 0.82
N SER A 190 20.24 -24.05 0.15
CA SER A 190 19.79 -24.24 -1.24
C SER A 190 18.31 -24.64 -1.27
N LEU A 191 17.56 -23.99 -2.14
CA LEU A 191 16.17 -24.25 -2.45
C LEU A 191 16.05 -24.60 -3.94
N GLU A 192 15.02 -25.33 -4.30
CA GLU A 192 14.68 -25.58 -5.71
C GLU A 192 13.77 -24.45 -6.22
N GLU A 193 14.14 -23.86 -7.36
CA GLU A 193 13.37 -22.79 -8.01
C GLU A 193 12.57 -23.35 -9.16
N PHE A 194 11.29 -22.97 -9.22
CA PHE A 194 10.36 -23.39 -10.24
C PHE A 194 9.64 -22.21 -10.85
N LEU A 195 9.23 -22.35 -12.11
CA LEU A 195 8.25 -21.49 -12.78
C LEU A 195 6.88 -22.14 -12.70
N GLU A 196 5.93 -21.50 -12.02
CA GLU A 196 4.54 -21.94 -11.92
C GLU A 196 3.64 -21.09 -12.81
N LYS A 197 2.70 -21.74 -13.48
CA LYS A 197 1.75 -21.04 -14.35
C LYS A 197 0.35 -21.10 -13.77
N LEU A 198 -0.12 -19.94 -13.27
CA LEU A 198 -1.46 -19.73 -12.74
C LEU A 198 -2.30 -18.96 -13.77
N ASP A 199 -3.16 -19.66 -14.50
CA ASP A 199 -3.97 -19.10 -15.59
C ASP A 199 -3.13 -18.28 -16.59
N LYS A 200 -3.15 -16.96 -16.48
CA LYS A 200 -2.41 -16.03 -17.36
C LYS A 200 -1.08 -15.56 -16.76
N THR A 201 -0.85 -15.82 -15.47
CA THR A 201 0.32 -15.34 -14.73
C THR A 201 1.35 -16.46 -14.62
N GLU A 202 2.59 -16.16 -14.99
CA GLU A 202 3.75 -17.01 -14.70
C GLU A 202 4.57 -16.34 -13.62
N HIS A 203 5.01 -17.09 -12.63
CA HIS A 203 5.81 -16.57 -11.54
C HIS A 203 6.77 -17.64 -11.00
N HIS A 204 7.84 -17.17 -10.41
CA HIS A 204 8.83 -17.99 -9.74
C HIS A 204 8.39 -18.37 -8.34
N LEU A 205 8.71 -19.58 -7.91
CA LEU A 205 8.49 -20.03 -6.55
C LEU A 205 9.66 -20.87 -6.06
N LEU A 206 9.79 -20.98 -4.74
CA LEU A 206 10.82 -21.74 -4.07
C LEU A 206 10.24 -22.89 -3.27
N ILE A 207 10.84 -24.07 -3.40
CA ILE A 207 10.52 -25.27 -2.62
C ILE A 207 11.79 -25.74 -1.92
N ASN A 208 11.68 -26.03 -0.63
CA ASN A 208 12.76 -26.69 0.10
C ASN A 208 12.55 -28.21 0.02
N PRO A 209 13.38 -28.96 -0.72
CA PRO A 209 13.18 -30.41 -0.87
C PRO A 209 13.33 -31.17 0.45
N ARG A 210 13.98 -30.57 1.46
CA ARG A 210 14.18 -31.18 2.79
C ARG A 210 13.05 -30.90 3.77
N ALA A 211 12.17 -29.92 3.48
CA ALA A 211 11.04 -29.62 4.35
C ALA A 211 9.94 -30.67 4.20
N PRO A 212 9.23 -31.04 5.28
CA PRO A 212 8.13 -31.99 5.21
C PRO A 212 6.98 -31.45 4.36
N SER A 213 6.25 -32.37 3.69
CA SER A 213 5.05 -32.00 2.92
C SER A 213 3.82 -31.81 3.79
N SER A 214 3.85 -32.27 5.05
CA SER A 214 2.71 -32.20 5.95
C SER A 214 2.38 -30.77 6.34
N VAL A 215 1.10 -30.43 6.26
CA VAL A 215 0.55 -29.13 6.69
C VAL A 215 -0.33 -29.36 7.90
N TYR A 216 -0.15 -28.56 8.95
CA TYR A 216 -0.94 -28.64 10.17
C TYR A 216 -1.67 -27.32 10.39
N PRO A 217 -3.02 -27.35 10.59
CA PRO A 217 -3.76 -26.12 10.80
C PRO A 217 -3.36 -25.41 12.09
N LEU A 218 -3.30 -24.09 12.05
CA LEU A 218 -3.28 -23.25 13.24
C LEU A 218 -4.71 -23.21 13.79
N SER A 219 -4.94 -23.88 14.90
CA SER A 219 -6.16 -24.46 15.42
C SER A 219 -7.43 -23.60 15.53
N THR A 220 -7.41 -22.29 15.34
CA THR A 220 -8.55 -21.43 15.70
C THR A 220 -9.23 -20.72 14.52
N HIS A 221 -8.62 -20.69 13.34
CA HIS A 221 -9.11 -19.88 12.21
C HIS A 221 -9.38 -20.69 10.93
N THR A 222 -9.09 -21.99 10.94
CA THR A 222 -9.42 -22.87 9.83
C THR A 222 -10.89 -23.28 9.90
N ASP A 223 -11.61 -23.16 8.79
CA ASP A 223 -12.97 -23.67 8.68
C ASP A 223 -12.92 -25.17 8.41
N PRO A 224 -13.25 -26.03 9.41
CA PRO A 224 -13.15 -27.49 9.24
C PRO A 224 -14.16 -28.06 8.24
N LYS A 225 -15.14 -27.25 7.80
CA LYS A 225 -16.09 -27.63 6.75
C LYS A 225 -15.58 -27.32 5.35
N ALA A 226 -14.60 -26.42 5.24
CA ALA A 226 -14.08 -25.96 3.96
C ALA A 226 -12.72 -26.55 3.62
N CYS A 227 -11.99 -27.11 4.59
CA CYS A 227 -10.67 -27.70 4.40
C CYS A 227 -10.55 -29.06 5.10
N ASP A 228 -10.11 -30.06 4.35
CA ASP A 228 -9.72 -31.38 4.85
C ASP A 228 -8.20 -31.53 4.83
N TYR A 229 -7.59 -31.78 5.98
CA TYR A 229 -6.16 -32.05 6.10
C TYR A 229 -5.89 -33.55 5.93
N VAL A 230 -5.09 -33.86 4.95
CA VAL A 230 -4.78 -35.24 4.55
C VAL A 230 -3.28 -35.51 4.69
N PRO A 231 -2.85 -36.80 4.71
CA PRO A 231 -1.42 -37.12 4.68
C PRO A 231 -0.74 -36.42 3.47
N GLY A 232 0.30 -35.62 3.77
CA GLY A 232 1.06 -34.88 2.76
C GLY A 232 0.46 -33.56 2.30
N GLY A 233 -0.66 -33.08 2.90
CA GLY A 233 -1.21 -31.81 2.49
C GLY A 233 -2.64 -31.51 2.93
N LEU A 234 -3.39 -30.84 2.06
CA LEU A 234 -4.77 -30.43 2.31
C LEU A 234 -5.59 -30.34 1.03
N VAL A 235 -6.91 -30.44 1.20
CA VAL A 235 -7.92 -30.19 0.16
C VAL A 235 -8.91 -29.17 0.71
N CYS A 236 -9.07 -28.04 0.03
CA CYS A 236 -9.98 -26.98 0.47
C CYS A 236 -10.94 -26.58 -0.65
N THR A 237 -12.17 -26.24 -0.27
CA THR A 237 -13.09 -25.52 -1.15
C THR A 237 -13.21 -24.06 -0.67
N VAL A 238 -12.85 -23.13 -1.54
CA VAL A 238 -12.82 -21.70 -1.19
C VAL A 238 -14.25 -21.18 -1.00
N PRO A 239 -14.63 -20.67 0.18
CA PRO A 239 -15.97 -20.16 0.41
C PRO A 239 -16.24 -18.89 -0.41
N LYS A 240 -17.52 -18.53 -0.55
CA LYS A 240 -17.93 -17.29 -1.17
C LYS A 240 -17.30 -16.09 -0.47
N ASP A 241 -16.90 -15.06 -1.24
CA ASP A 241 -16.30 -13.82 -0.76
C ASP A 241 -15.01 -14.02 0.04
N LYS A 242 -14.29 -15.13 -0.21
CA LYS A 242 -12.99 -15.44 0.37
C LYS A 242 -11.99 -15.90 -0.68
N TYR A 243 -10.71 -15.78 -0.36
CA TYR A 243 -9.60 -16.15 -1.25
C TYR A 243 -8.65 -17.09 -0.53
N PHE A 244 -8.06 -18.03 -1.30
CA PHE A 244 -6.98 -18.88 -0.83
C PHE A 244 -5.67 -18.32 -1.36
N VAL A 245 -4.75 -18.00 -0.46
CA VAL A 245 -3.48 -17.36 -0.80
C VAL A 245 -2.30 -18.19 -0.35
N MET A 246 -1.19 -18.16 -1.11
CA MET A 246 0.06 -18.80 -0.73
C MET A 246 1.26 -17.88 -0.92
N GLY A 247 2.33 -18.12 -0.17
CA GLY A 247 3.60 -17.47 -0.43
C GLY A 247 4.37 -18.15 -1.56
N ASP A 248 5.16 -17.38 -2.29
CA ASP A 248 6.00 -17.91 -3.36
C ASP A 248 7.18 -18.73 -2.79
N ASN A 249 7.64 -18.41 -1.58
CA ASN A 249 8.56 -19.28 -0.82
C ASN A 249 7.75 -20.33 -0.05
N ARG A 250 7.33 -21.39 -0.74
CA ARG A 250 6.33 -22.36 -0.32
C ARG A 250 6.54 -22.94 1.07
N ASP A 251 7.75 -23.31 1.41
CA ASP A 251 8.06 -23.95 2.69
C ASP A 251 8.50 -22.95 3.78
N ASN A 252 8.57 -21.63 3.45
CA ASN A 252 8.89 -20.55 4.38
C ASN A 252 7.78 -19.50 4.40
N SER A 253 6.54 -19.94 4.33
CA SER A 253 5.37 -19.05 4.30
C SER A 253 4.27 -19.57 5.21
N GLU A 254 3.82 -18.72 6.12
CA GLU A 254 2.59 -18.88 6.87
C GLU A 254 1.45 -18.26 6.07
N ASP A 255 0.58 -19.10 5.47
CA ASP A 255 -0.45 -18.69 4.53
C ASP A 255 -1.75 -19.49 4.71
N SER A 256 -2.64 -19.45 3.72
CA SER A 256 -3.95 -20.10 3.79
C SER A 256 -3.92 -21.59 4.11
N ARG A 257 -2.80 -22.23 3.87
CA ARG A 257 -2.60 -23.66 4.25
C ARG A 257 -2.67 -23.86 5.76
N TYR A 258 -2.34 -22.84 6.55
CA TYR A 258 -2.22 -22.93 8.00
C TYR A 258 -3.39 -22.26 8.75
N TRP A 259 -3.86 -21.09 8.25
CA TRP A 259 -4.89 -20.30 8.94
C TRP A 259 -6.19 -20.12 8.14
N GLY A 260 -6.28 -20.68 6.92
CA GLY A 260 -7.51 -20.68 6.13
C GLY A 260 -7.60 -19.53 5.12
N PHE A 261 -8.74 -18.91 4.98
CA PHE A 261 -9.06 -18.03 3.89
C PHE A 261 -8.99 -16.54 4.25
N VAL A 262 -8.66 -15.71 3.25
CA VAL A 262 -8.72 -14.24 3.37
C VAL A 262 -10.12 -13.78 2.97
N PRO A 263 -10.89 -13.16 3.89
CA PRO A 263 -12.14 -12.50 3.52
C PRO A 263 -11.88 -11.31 2.56
N GLU A 264 -12.78 -11.07 1.61
CA GLU A 264 -12.68 -9.90 0.71
C GLU A 264 -12.59 -8.58 1.49
N ALA A 265 -13.27 -8.48 2.64
CA ALA A 265 -13.22 -7.30 3.49
C ALA A 265 -11.82 -6.99 4.03
N ASN A 266 -10.95 -8.00 4.14
CA ASN A 266 -9.59 -7.84 4.65
C ASN A 266 -8.60 -7.39 3.57
N LEU A 267 -8.97 -7.40 2.29
CA LEU A 267 -8.09 -6.97 1.21
C LEU A 267 -7.78 -5.47 1.31
N VAL A 268 -6.50 -5.13 1.23
CA VAL A 268 -5.98 -3.75 1.20
C VAL A 268 -5.77 -3.31 -0.24
N GLY A 269 -5.15 -4.15 -1.09
CA GLY A 269 -4.93 -3.85 -2.49
C GLY A 269 -3.95 -4.81 -3.18
N LYS A 270 -3.70 -4.55 -4.47
CA LYS A 270 -2.77 -5.30 -5.31
C LYS A 270 -1.38 -4.68 -5.25
N ALA A 271 -0.36 -5.48 -4.96
CA ALA A 271 1.04 -5.06 -5.12
C ALA A 271 1.38 -4.97 -6.62
N THR A 272 1.83 -3.81 -7.07
CA THR A 272 2.02 -3.53 -8.50
C THR A 272 3.45 -3.33 -8.92
N ALA A 273 4.28 -2.76 -8.04
CA ALA A 273 5.67 -2.46 -8.35
C ALA A 273 6.54 -2.40 -7.10
N ILE A 274 7.82 -2.72 -7.28
CA ILE A 274 8.89 -2.41 -6.35
C ILE A 274 9.45 -1.03 -6.77
N TRP A 275 9.28 -0.01 -5.94
CA TRP A 275 9.74 1.34 -6.25
C TRP A 275 11.10 1.68 -5.65
N MET A 276 11.54 0.89 -4.64
CA MET A 276 12.83 0.96 -4.00
C MET A 276 13.16 -0.39 -3.37
N SER A 277 14.41 -0.77 -3.30
CA SER A 277 14.87 -1.97 -2.59
C SER A 277 16.14 -1.68 -1.83
N PHE A 278 16.14 -2.05 -0.55
CA PHE A 278 17.32 -1.90 0.32
C PHE A 278 17.90 -3.27 0.62
N GLU A 279 19.20 -3.39 0.46
CA GLU A 279 19.92 -4.54 0.96
C GLU A 279 19.86 -4.55 2.48
N LYS A 280 19.10 -5.48 3.02
CA LYS A 280 18.83 -5.54 4.45
C LYS A 280 18.65 -6.98 4.90
N GLN A 281 19.42 -7.35 5.90
CA GLN A 281 19.14 -8.54 6.70
C GLN A 281 18.14 -8.20 7.81
N GLU A 282 17.37 -9.19 8.25
CA GLU A 282 16.41 -9.02 9.34
C GLU A 282 17.11 -8.54 10.61
N GLY A 283 16.58 -7.48 11.23
CA GLY A 283 17.16 -6.88 12.45
C GLY A 283 18.35 -5.92 12.23
N GLN A 284 18.82 -5.72 11.01
CA GLN A 284 19.97 -4.84 10.71
C GLN A 284 19.57 -3.54 9.98
N TRP A 285 20.47 -2.55 9.98
CA TRP A 285 20.36 -1.36 9.15
C TRP A 285 20.64 -1.70 7.68
N PRO A 286 20.02 -1.00 6.70
CA PRO A 286 20.33 -1.20 5.29
C PRO A 286 21.82 -0.93 5.00
N THR A 287 22.42 -1.83 4.22
CA THR A 287 23.83 -1.74 3.80
C THR A 287 23.99 -1.19 2.38
N GLY A 288 22.93 -1.24 1.56
CA GLY A 288 22.96 -0.78 0.18
C GLY A 288 21.58 -0.61 -0.43
N VAL A 289 21.55 -0.18 -1.69
CA VAL A 289 20.33 -0.05 -2.53
C VAL A 289 20.45 -1.01 -3.70
N ARG A 290 19.42 -1.84 -3.91
CA ARG A 290 19.33 -2.82 -5.00
C ARG A 290 18.47 -2.25 -6.13
N LEU A 291 19.08 -1.50 -7.05
CA LEU A 291 18.39 -0.85 -8.17
C LEU A 291 17.82 -1.86 -9.18
N SER A 292 18.46 -3.04 -9.30
CA SER A 292 18.03 -4.11 -10.21
C SER A 292 16.65 -4.69 -9.89
N ARG A 293 16.16 -4.48 -8.66
CA ARG A 293 14.85 -4.98 -8.23
C ARG A 293 13.70 -4.00 -8.48
N ILE A 294 14.00 -2.78 -8.90
CA ILE A 294 12.97 -1.77 -9.18
C ILE A 294 12.24 -2.15 -10.47
N GLY A 295 10.92 -2.34 -10.40
CA GLY A 295 10.11 -2.75 -11.54
C GLY A 295 8.73 -3.23 -11.18
N GLY A 296 7.99 -3.75 -12.18
CA GLY A 296 6.68 -4.36 -11.97
C GLY A 296 6.75 -5.68 -11.20
N ILE A 297 5.69 -6.02 -10.47
CA ILE A 297 5.51 -7.31 -9.79
C ILE A 297 4.62 -8.18 -10.69
N HIS A 298 5.12 -9.37 -11.02
CA HIS A 298 4.45 -10.34 -11.92
C HIS A 298 4.16 -11.65 -11.20
#